data_1c79a7761876fe264b4f8e063083b5f9
#
_entry.id   1c79a7761876fe264b4f8e063083b5f9
#
_cell.length_a   1.000
_cell.length_b   1.000
_cell.length_c   1.000
_cell.angle_alpha   90.00
_cell.angle_beta   90.00
_cell.angle_gamma   90.00
#
_symmetry.space_group_name_H-M   'P 1'
#
loop_
_entity.id
_entity.type
_entity.pdbx_description
1 polymer ?
#
loop_
_entity_poly.entity_id
_entity_poly.type
_entity_poly.pdbx_seq_one_letter_code
_entity_poly.pdbx_strand_id
1 'polypeptide(L)'
;MECPKEFDDIRPFYDSEFHDKMKVLVTEPGFEHAVRYVLRDINYELFCQELLTIDNKKDFQLLVMRSFLEGLTQKTTKGLTGNNLDVLDKAKSYTFMSNHRDIVLDASLLNLLLIRNGIKTSEIAIGNNLLIYDWISDLVRLNKSFIVKRDVGVRQMLDAARQLSGYIHFAITKKNESVWIAQREGRSKDSDDRTQESLIKMLGISGE
;
A
#
# COMPACT_ATOMS: atom_id res chain seq x y z
N MET A 1 17.76 -4.13 -6.51
CA MET A 1 17.89 -5.48 -5.91
C MET A 1 16.67 -6.28 -6.35
N GLU A 2 16.87 -7.44 -6.93
CA GLU A 2 15.76 -8.32 -7.31
C GLU A 2 15.17 -9.00 -6.06
N CYS A 3 13.86 -9.09 -6.04
CA CYS A 3 13.11 -9.80 -5.01
C CYS A 3 13.23 -11.31 -5.24
N PRO A 4 13.35 -12.16 -4.21
CA PRO A 4 13.25 -13.60 -4.35
C PRO A 4 11.98 -14.01 -5.08
N LYS A 5 12.09 -14.99 -5.99
CA LYS A 5 10.96 -15.44 -6.83
C LYS A 5 9.74 -15.91 -6.05
N GLU A 6 9.96 -16.41 -4.83
CA GLU A 6 8.89 -16.82 -3.93
C GLU A 6 7.93 -15.70 -3.53
N PHE A 7 8.30 -14.43 -3.78
CA PHE A 7 7.47 -13.25 -3.48
C PHE A 7 6.86 -12.60 -4.74
N ASP A 8 7.09 -13.13 -5.94
CA ASP A 8 6.65 -12.51 -7.20
C ASP A 8 5.14 -12.31 -7.28
N ASP A 9 4.38 -13.21 -6.69
CA ASP A 9 2.92 -13.16 -6.69
C ASP A 9 2.34 -12.17 -5.65
N ILE A 10 3.15 -11.75 -4.66
CA ILE A 10 2.68 -10.83 -3.62
C ILE A 10 3.37 -9.46 -3.61
N ARG A 11 4.58 -9.32 -4.16
CA ARG A 11 5.33 -8.06 -4.14
C ARG A 11 4.67 -6.92 -4.92
N PRO A 12 4.95 -5.65 -4.62
CA PRO A 12 4.68 -4.54 -5.55
C PRO A 12 5.41 -4.76 -6.88
N PHE A 13 4.95 -4.12 -7.94
CA PHE A 13 5.68 -4.14 -9.20
C PHE A 13 7.06 -3.50 -9.06
N TYR A 14 8.03 -3.95 -9.86
CA TYR A 14 9.29 -3.21 -10.05
C TYR A 14 9.04 -1.91 -10.82
N ASP A 15 9.95 -0.94 -10.68
CA ASP A 15 9.84 0.28 -11.49
C ASP A 15 10.04 -0.01 -12.98
N SER A 16 10.79 -1.07 -13.33
CA SER A 16 10.89 -1.54 -14.72
C SER A 16 9.59 -2.11 -15.29
N GLU A 17 8.65 -2.54 -14.45
CA GLU A 17 7.32 -3.02 -14.86
C GLU A 17 6.27 -1.89 -14.88
N PHE A 18 6.61 -0.74 -14.26
CA PHE A 18 5.65 0.33 -13.95
C PHE A 18 4.97 0.88 -15.20
N HIS A 19 5.74 1.26 -16.19
CA HIS A 19 5.22 1.91 -17.40
C HIS A 19 4.29 0.99 -18.20
N ASP A 20 4.67 -0.28 -18.38
CA ASP A 20 3.83 -1.23 -19.10
C ASP A 20 2.54 -1.56 -18.35
N LYS A 21 2.61 -1.69 -17.02
CA LYS A 21 1.44 -1.86 -16.18
C LYS A 21 0.52 -0.64 -16.18
N MET A 22 1.10 0.57 -16.17
CA MET A 22 0.33 1.81 -16.25
C MET A 22 -0.39 1.94 -17.61
N LYS A 23 0.25 1.57 -18.73
CA LYS A 23 -0.41 1.53 -20.05
C LYS A 23 -1.64 0.65 -20.07
N VAL A 24 -1.57 -0.53 -19.45
CA VAL A 24 -2.73 -1.42 -19.35
C VAL A 24 -3.80 -0.79 -18.46
N LEU A 25 -3.42 -0.29 -17.28
CA LEU A 25 -4.35 0.28 -16.30
C LEU A 25 -5.19 1.42 -16.87
N VAL A 26 -4.59 2.35 -17.61
CA VAL A 26 -5.32 3.51 -18.16
C VAL A 26 -6.34 3.15 -19.24
N THR A 27 -6.27 1.93 -19.79
CA THR A 27 -7.24 1.42 -20.77
C THR A 27 -8.37 0.60 -20.13
N GLU A 28 -8.30 0.35 -18.83
CA GLU A 28 -9.30 -0.46 -18.12
C GLU A 28 -10.58 0.35 -17.84
N PRO A 29 -11.75 -0.09 -18.34
CA PRO A 29 -13.01 0.64 -18.13
C PRO A 29 -13.38 0.81 -16.65
N GLY A 30 -13.02 -0.18 -15.82
CA GLY A 30 -13.24 -0.12 -14.37
C GLY A 30 -12.41 0.96 -13.70
N PHE A 31 -11.16 1.15 -14.13
CA PHE A 31 -10.28 2.21 -13.65
C PHE A 31 -10.82 3.59 -14.08
N GLU A 32 -11.19 3.76 -15.35
CA GLU A 32 -11.80 5.00 -15.84
C GLU A 32 -13.04 5.36 -15.04
N HIS A 33 -13.95 4.42 -14.83
CA HIS A 33 -15.17 4.64 -14.05
C HIS A 33 -14.83 5.09 -12.61
N ALA A 34 -13.89 4.43 -11.95
CA ALA A 34 -13.46 4.79 -10.60
C ALA A 34 -12.83 6.18 -10.54
N VAL A 35 -11.95 6.52 -11.48
CA VAL A 35 -11.33 7.86 -11.58
C VAL A 35 -12.37 8.95 -11.77
N ARG A 36 -13.29 8.80 -12.71
CA ARG A 36 -14.37 9.76 -12.96
C ARG A 36 -15.32 9.90 -11.77
N TYR A 37 -15.57 8.83 -11.03
CA TYR A 37 -16.39 8.87 -9.82
C TYR A 37 -15.72 9.65 -8.68
N VAL A 38 -14.42 9.45 -8.49
CA VAL A 38 -13.65 10.06 -7.39
C VAL A 38 -13.23 11.50 -7.74
N LEU A 39 -12.83 11.75 -8.98
CA LEU A 39 -12.34 13.02 -9.49
C LEU A 39 -13.36 13.60 -10.50
N ARG A 40 -14.51 14.03 -10.00
CA ARG A 40 -15.73 14.33 -10.78
C ARG A 40 -15.52 15.21 -12.02
N ASP A 41 -14.67 16.23 -11.94
CA ASP A 41 -14.47 17.23 -12.99
C ASP A 41 -13.18 17.00 -13.80
N ILE A 42 -12.63 15.76 -13.76
CA ILE A 42 -11.37 15.47 -14.43
C ILE A 42 -11.54 15.25 -15.93
N ASN A 43 -10.64 15.81 -16.72
CA ASN A 43 -10.45 15.35 -18.09
C ASN A 43 -9.64 14.06 -18.05
N TYR A 44 -10.30 12.91 -18.28
CA TYR A 44 -9.67 11.59 -18.13
C TYR A 44 -8.53 11.39 -19.14
N GLU A 45 -8.68 11.87 -20.36
CA GLU A 45 -7.68 11.73 -21.43
C GLU A 45 -6.38 12.47 -21.05
N LEU A 46 -6.48 13.69 -20.54
CA LEU A 46 -5.32 14.45 -20.04
C LEU A 46 -4.71 13.78 -18.80
N PHE A 47 -5.54 13.30 -17.89
CA PHE A 47 -5.07 12.56 -16.71
C PHE A 47 -4.30 11.28 -17.09
N CYS A 48 -4.79 10.52 -18.08
CA CYS A 48 -4.06 9.37 -18.60
C CYS A 48 -2.72 9.75 -19.22
N GLN A 49 -2.67 10.86 -19.97
CA GLN A 49 -1.42 11.36 -20.54
C GLN A 49 -0.41 11.72 -19.43
N GLU A 50 -0.85 12.37 -18.35
CA GLU A 50 -0.01 12.65 -17.19
C GLU A 50 0.48 11.36 -16.52
N LEU A 51 -0.40 10.38 -16.29
CA LEU A 51 -0.02 9.09 -15.70
C LEU A 51 1.05 8.36 -16.54
N LEU A 52 0.95 8.42 -17.87
CA LEU A 52 1.89 7.80 -18.79
C LEU A 52 3.26 8.48 -18.85
N THR A 53 3.43 9.67 -18.26
CA THR A 53 4.74 10.31 -18.08
C THR A 53 5.50 9.83 -16.85
N ILE A 54 4.85 9.02 -16.00
CA ILE A 54 5.43 8.54 -14.75
C ILE A 54 6.06 7.16 -14.97
N ASP A 55 7.29 6.97 -14.53
CA ASP A 55 8.06 5.75 -14.76
C ASP A 55 8.33 4.92 -13.50
N ASN A 56 7.90 5.40 -12.33
CA ASN A 56 8.17 4.71 -11.07
C ASN A 56 7.12 4.97 -9.99
N LYS A 57 7.07 4.08 -9.01
CA LYS A 57 6.11 4.13 -7.90
C LYS A 57 6.27 5.35 -7.01
N LYS A 58 7.50 5.82 -6.82
CA LYS A 58 7.77 6.99 -5.98
C LYS A 58 7.14 8.24 -6.57
N ASP A 59 7.35 8.47 -7.86
CA ASP A 59 6.79 9.65 -8.54
C ASP A 59 5.25 9.54 -8.63
N PHE A 60 4.71 8.35 -8.85
CA PHE A 60 3.27 8.11 -8.76
C PHE A 60 2.71 8.53 -7.39
N GLN A 61 3.36 8.14 -6.31
CA GLN A 61 2.93 8.53 -4.97
C GLN A 61 3.08 10.03 -4.71
N LEU A 62 4.16 10.67 -5.19
CA LEU A 62 4.42 12.08 -4.94
C LEU A 62 3.58 13.01 -5.81
N LEU A 63 3.35 12.66 -7.06
CA LEU A 63 2.66 13.53 -8.02
C LEU A 63 1.15 13.29 -8.05
N VAL A 64 0.72 12.03 -7.94
CA VAL A 64 -0.70 11.65 -8.08
C VAL A 64 -1.33 11.44 -6.71
N MET A 65 -0.85 10.46 -5.94
CA MET A 65 -1.49 10.08 -4.69
C MET A 65 -1.43 11.18 -3.63
N ARG A 66 -0.30 11.87 -3.51
CA ARG A 66 -0.17 13.01 -2.61
C ARG A 66 -1.15 14.13 -2.98
N SER A 67 -1.20 14.52 -4.25
CA SER A 67 -2.09 15.61 -4.72
C SER A 67 -3.55 15.28 -4.44
N PHE A 68 -3.95 14.03 -4.72
CA PHE A 68 -5.29 13.53 -4.41
C PHE A 68 -5.59 13.60 -2.90
N LEU A 69 -4.71 13.06 -2.06
CA LEU A 69 -4.91 13.01 -0.61
C LEU A 69 -4.87 14.39 0.05
N GLU A 70 -4.02 15.31 -0.43
CA GLU A 70 -4.01 16.70 0.02
C GLU A 70 -5.36 17.38 -0.28
N GLY A 71 -5.85 17.25 -1.51
CA GLY A 71 -7.15 17.79 -1.90
C GLY A 71 -8.30 17.17 -1.11
N LEU A 72 -8.27 15.86 -0.85
CA LEU A 72 -9.27 15.16 -0.04
C LEU A 72 -9.26 15.68 1.40
N THR A 73 -8.10 15.71 2.04
CA THR A 73 -7.97 16.17 3.44
C THR A 73 -8.40 17.62 3.62
N GLN A 74 -8.05 18.51 2.68
CA GLN A 74 -8.47 19.91 2.71
C GLN A 74 -9.99 20.07 2.60
N LYS A 75 -10.64 19.27 1.75
CA LYS A 75 -12.10 19.38 1.51
C LYS A 75 -12.95 18.71 2.59
N THR A 76 -12.45 17.67 3.24
CA THR A 76 -13.29 16.79 4.08
C THR A 76 -12.92 16.79 5.55
N THR A 77 -11.79 17.42 5.94
CA THR A 77 -11.31 17.41 7.32
C THR A 77 -10.93 18.82 7.78
N LYS A 78 -10.80 18.99 9.11
CA LYS A 78 -10.23 20.22 9.71
C LYS A 78 -8.70 20.26 9.65
N GLY A 79 -8.07 19.18 9.17
CA GLY A 79 -6.64 19.01 9.04
C GLY A 79 -6.19 17.59 9.34
N LEU A 80 -4.99 17.27 8.90
CA LEU A 80 -4.30 16.03 9.20
C LEU A 80 -3.01 16.36 9.94
N THR A 81 -2.88 15.85 11.16
CA THR A 81 -1.70 16.02 12.01
C THR A 81 -1.14 14.68 12.45
N GLY A 82 0.15 14.61 12.68
CA GLY A 82 0.83 13.45 13.24
C GLY A 82 1.78 13.92 14.36
N ASN A 83 1.78 13.22 15.47
CA ASN A 83 2.69 13.48 16.58
C ASN A 83 3.89 12.54 16.52
N ASN A 84 5.02 12.96 17.09
CA ASN A 84 6.23 12.15 17.25
C ASN A 84 6.83 11.60 15.92
N LEU A 85 6.58 12.27 14.79
CA LEU A 85 7.21 11.89 13.52
C LEU A 85 8.71 12.23 13.49
N ASP A 86 9.13 13.15 14.32
CA ASP A 86 10.51 13.57 14.54
C ASP A 86 11.38 12.49 15.21
N VAL A 87 10.78 11.52 15.92
CA VAL A 87 11.52 10.38 16.50
C VAL A 87 11.92 9.34 15.46
N LEU A 88 11.34 9.40 14.25
CA LEU A 88 11.64 8.46 13.17
C LEU A 88 12.98 8.83 12.50
N ASP A 89 13.93 7.92 12.55
CA ASP A 89 15.18 8.03 11.79
C ASP A 89 14.90 7.79 10.30
N LYS A 90 15.09 8.82 9.47
CA LYS A 90 14.84 8.78 8.02
C LYS A 90 15.70 7.76 7.25
N ALA A 91 16.79 7.29 7.85
CA ALA A 91 17.67 6.28 7.28
C ALA A 91 17.23 4.85 7.57
N LYS A 92 16.25 4.67 8.47
CA LYS A 92 15.76 3.36 8.88
C LYS A 92 14.43 3.02 8.22
N SER A 93 14.14 1.72 8.18
CA SER A 93 12.84 1.17 7.77
C SER A 93 12.08 0.65 8.98
N TYR A 94 10.77 0.77 8.94
CA TYR A 94 9.87 0.48 10.05
C TYR A 94 8.72 -0.42 9.63
N THR A 95 8.26 -1.26 10.55
CA THR A 95 6.94 -1.87 10.45
C THR A 95 5.95 -0.95 11.18
N PHE A 96 5.14 -0.22 10.40
CA PHE A 96 4.04 0.55 10.94
C PHE A 96 2.83 -0.35 11.15
N MET A 97 2.31 -0.36 12.36
CA MET A 97 1.10 -1.11 12.70
C MET A 97 0.08 -0.14 13.29
N SER A 98 -1.13 -0.18 12.77
CA SER A 98 -2.21 0.66 13.29
C SER A 98 -3.53 -0.10 13.36
N ASN A 99 -4.50 0.47 14.06
CA ASN A 99 -5.87 0.05 13.91
C ASN A 99 -6.32 0.22 12.45
N HIS A 100 -7.40 -0.46 12.10
CA HIS A 100 -7.92 -0.47 10.72
C HIS A 100 -9.38 -0.01 10.72
N ARG A 101 -9.61 1.20 10.27
CA ARG A 101 -10.93 1.84 10.20
C ARG A 101 -11.42 1.99 8.78
N ASP A 102 -10.52 2.31 7.87
CA ASP A 102 -10.81 2.53 6.46
C ASP A 102 -9.86 1.74 5.56
N ILE A 103 -10.39 1.14 4.48
CA ILE A 103 -9.62 0.27 3.58
C ILE A 103 -8.52 1.04 2.85
N VAL A 104 -8.78 2.31 2.53
CA VAL A 104 -7.89 3.13 1.71
C VAL A 104 -7.15 4.17 2.55
N LEU A 105 -7.87 4.84 3.47
CA LEU A 105 -7.36 6.05 4.09
C LEU A 105 -6.32 5.80 5.18
N ASP A 106 -6.40 4.70 5.94
CA ASP A 106 -5.49 4.49 7.07
C ASP A 106 -4.01 4.53 6.63
N ALA A 107 -3.63 3.65 5.71
CA ALA A 107 -2.27 3.59 5.18
C ALA A 107 -1.93 4.82 4.31
N SER A 108 -2.91 5.32 3.56
CA SER A 108 -2.70 6.47 2.67
C SER A 108 -2.42 7.76 3.44
N LEU A 109 -3.15 8.01 4.53
CA LEU A 109 -2.93 9.18 5.39
C LEU A 109 -1.61 9.07 6.16
N LEU A 110 -1.23 7.86 6.60
CA LEU A 110 0.12 7.64 7.14
C LEU A 110 1.17 8.02 6.09
N ASN A 111 1.08 7.49 4.87
CA ASN A 111 2.03 7.80 3.81
C ASN A 111 2.05 9.30 3.47
N LEU A 112 0.91 9.99 3.52
CA LEU A 112 0.86 11.44 3.35
C LEU A 112 1.64 12.17 4.47
N LEU A 113 1.48 11.74 5.72
CA LEU A 113 2.25 12.29 6.85
C LEU A 113 3.75 12.02 6.71
N LEU A 114 4.14 10.82 6.27
CA LEU A 114 5.54 10.49 6.00
C LEU A 114 6.13 11.40 4.92
N ILE A 115 5.42 11.60 3.80
CA ILE A 115 5.83 12.51 2.71
C ILE A 115 6.01 13.95 3.23
N ARG A 116 5.05 14.46 4.00
CA ARG A 116 5.11 15.83 4.57
C ARG A 116 6.33 16.06 5.45
N ASN A 117 6.84 14.99 6.07
CA ASN A 117 8.02 15.03 6.95
C ASN A 117 9.33 14.61 6.26
N GLY A 118 9.29 14.42 4.93
CA GLY A 118 10.47 14.01 4.15
C GLY A 118 10.97 12.60 4.50
N ILE A 119 10.05 11.72 4.92
CA ILE A 119 10.30 10.31 5.21
C ILE A 119 9.79 9.49 4.01
N LYS A 120 10.47 8.39 3.70
CA LYS A 120 10.02 7.46 2.65
C LYS A 120 8.65 6.88 3.01
N THR A 121 7.79 6.73 2.01
CA THR A 121 6.50 6.04 2.16
C THR A 121 6.68 4.57 2.48
N SER A 122 5.71 3.99 3.17
CA SER A 122 5.65 2.55 3.42
C SER A 122 5.05 1.77 2.24
N GLU A 123 5.43 0.51 2.10
CA GLU A 123 4.67 -0.48 1.36
C GLU A 123 3.42 -0.86 2.17
N ILE A 124 2.31 -1.17 1.50
CA ILE A 124 1.00 -1.35 2.14
C ILE A 124 0.56 -2.80 2.00
N ALA A 125 0.26 -3.47 3.12
CA ALA A 125 -0.33 -4.80 3.13
C ALA A 125 -1.81 -4.74 2.73
N ILE A 126 -2.20 -5.43 1.65
CA ILE A 126 -3.59 -5.48 1.16
C ILE A 126 -4.03 -6.94 1.01
N GLY A 127 -5.19 -7.28 1.58
CA GLY A 127 -5.77 -8.61 1.43
C GLY A 127 -6.23 -8.89 0.01
N ASN A 128 -5.92 -10.07 -0.54
CA ASN A 128 -6.34 -10.49 -1.87
C ASN A 128 -7.86 -10.52 -2.08
N ASN A 129 -8.63 -10.66 -1.01
CA ASN A 129 -10.10 -10.61 -1.05
C ASN A 129 -10.66 -9.24 -1.48
N LEU A 130 -9.85 -8.19 -1.50
CA LEU A 130 -10.20 -6.86 -2.00
C LEU A 130 -9.90 -6.69 -3.51
N LEU A 131 -9.16 -7.60 -4.11
CA LEU A 131 -8.68 -7.54 -5.48
C LEU A 131 -9.64 -8.29 -6.41
N ILE A 132 -10.90 -7.84 -6.45
CA ILE A 132 -11.98 -8.50 -7.20
C ILE A 132 -11.89 -8.32 -8.72
N TYR A 133 -11.06 -7.38 -9.18
CA TYR A 133 -10.74 -7.14 -10.58
C TYR A 133 -9.23 -6.97 -10.76
N ASP A 134 -8.68 -7.41 -11.89
CA ASP A 134 -7.25 -7.36 -12.16
C ASP A 134 -6.69 -5.93 -12.15
N TRP A 135 -7.44 -4.96 -12.64
CA TRP A 135 -7.05 -3.55 -12.62
C TRP A 135 -6.88 -2.99 -11.19
N ILE A 136 -7.65 -3.49 -10.20
CA ILE A 136 -7.47 -3.11 -8.79
C ILE A 136 -6.14 -3.66 -8.29
N SER A 137 -5.82 -4.91 -8.61
CA SER A 137 -4.54 -5.53 -8.28
C SER A 137 -3.37 -4.73 -8.88
N ASP A 138 -3.48 -4.37 -10.15
CA ASP A 138 -2.45 -3.58 -10.83
C ASP A 138 -2.30 -2.20 -10.19
N LEU A 139 -3.38 -1.48 -9.94
CA LEU A 139 -3.37 -0.16 -9.29
C LEU A 139 -2.68 -0.19 -7.92
N VAL A 140 -3.05 -1.13 -7.04
CA VAL A 140 -2.47 -1.18 -5.69
C VAL A 140 -1.00 -1.58 -5.71
N ARG A 141 -0.60 -2.50 -6.60
CA ARG A 141 0.80 -2.89 -6.76
C ARG A 141 1.66 -1.78 -7.38
N LEU A 142 1.09 -0.96 -8.26
CA LEU A 142 1.70 0.28 -8.75
C LEU A 142 1.86 1.31 -7.63
N ASN A 143 0.98 1.30 -6.63
CA ASN A 143 1.05 2.17 -5.44
C ASN A 143 1.79 1.52 -4.25
N LYS A 144 2.84 0.74 -4.50
CA LYS A 144 3.68 0.10 -3.47
C LYS A 144 2.95 -0.87 -2.54
N SER A 145 1.84 -1.48 -2.95
CA SER A 145 1.17 -2.45 -2.10
C SER A 145 1.64 -3.87 -2.37
N PHE A 146 1.74 -4.68 -1.32
CA PHE A 146 1.97 -6.12 -1.39
C PHE A 146 0.75 -6.88 -0.91
N ILE A 147 0.58 -8.10 -1.43
CA ILE A 147 -0.65 -8.87 -1.28
C ILE A 147 -0.55 -9.81 -0.08
N VAL A 148 -1.55 -9.75 0.79
CA VAL A 148 -1.76 -10.71 1.88
C VAL A 148 -2.75 -11.76 1.41
N LYS A 149 -2.30 -13.01 1.28
CA LYS A 149 -3.15 -14.13 0.91
C LYS A 149 -4.11 -14.44 2.05
N ARG A 150 -5.38 -14.30 1.78
CA ARG A 150 -6.50 -14.69 2.64
C ARG A 150 -7.29 -15.80 1.94
N ASP A 151 -8.21 -16.41 2.62
CA ASP A 151 -9.07 -17.48 2.06
C ASP A 151 -8.28 -18.68 1.50
N VAL A 152 -7.10 -18.92 2.06
CA VAL A 152 -6.31 -20.11 1.77
C VAL A 152 -6.73 -21.25 2.70
N GLY A 153 -6.70 -22.50 2.19
CA GLY A 153 -7.01 -23.67 3.01
C GLY A 153 -6.08 -23.80 4.21
N VAL A 154 -6.53 -24.45 5.29
CA VAL A 154 -5.79 -24.60 6.56
C VAL A 154 -4.34 -25.08 6.35
N ARG A 155 -4.11 -25.98 5.40
CA ARG A 155 -2.78 -26.49 5.07
C ARG A 155 -1.86 -25.43 4.46
N GLN A 156 -2.43 -24.47 3.76
CA GLN A 156 -1.70 -23.39 3.08
C GLN A 156 -1.51 -22.14 3.96
N MET A 157 -2.23 -22.06 5.10
CA MET A 157 -2.15 -20.90 5.99
C MET A 157 -0.73 -20.69 6.53
N LEU A 158 -0.04 -21.77 6.89
CA LEU A 158 1.33 -21.66 7.41
C LEU A 158 2.31 -21.19 6.34
N ASP A 159 2.17 -21.71 5.12
CA ASP A 159 3.03 -21.32 4.00
C ASP A 159 2.77 -19.86 3.58
N ALA A 160 1.50 -19.43 3.56
CA ALA A 160 1.14 -18.03 3.33
C ALA A 160 1.68 -17.11 4.44
N ALA A 161 1.60 -17.54 5.71
CA ALA A 161 2.16 -16.79 6.83
C ALA A 161 3.70 -16.69 6.75
N ARG A 162 4.40 -17.77 6.38
CA ARG A 162 5.85 -17.76 6.15
C ARG A 162 6.24 -16.85 4.99
N GLN A 163 5.53 -16.94 3.86
CA GLN A 163 5.77 -16.08 2.71
C GLN A 163 5.59 -14.61 3.07
N LEU A 164 4.50 -14.26 3.77
CA LEU A 164 4.21 -12.89 4.19
C LEU A 164 5.27 -12.37 5.17
N SER A 165 5.61 -13.16 6.20
CA SER A 165 6.67 -12.83 7.17
C SER A 165 8.02 -12.63 6.48
N GLY A 166 8.39 -13.56 5.60
CA GLY A 166 9.63 -13.48 4.81
C GLY A 166 9.67 -12.23 3.93
N TYR A 167 8.55 -11.89 3.27
CA TYR A 167 8.47 -10.68 2.46
C TYR A 167 8.64 -9.40 3.30
N ILE A 168 7.95 -9.28 4.43
CA ILE A 168 8.07 -8.12 5.32
C ILE A 168 9.53 -7.98 5.81
N HIS A 169 10.13 -9.09 6.23
CA HIS A 169 11.52 -9.09 6.67
C HIS A 169 12.48 -8.66 5.55
N PHE A 170 12.28 -9.19 4.33
CA PHE A 170 13.04 -8.80 3.14
C PHE A 170 12.86 -7.31 2.81
N ALA A 171 11.64 -6.78 2.86
CA ALA A 171 11.36 -5.38 2.59
C ALA A 171 12.12 -4.46 3.57
N ILE A 172 12.09 -4.77 4.86
CA ILE A 172 12.75 -3.98 5.91
C ILE A 172 14.28 -4.11 5.83
N THR A 173 14.82 -5.33 5.76
CA THR A 173 16.26 -5.57 5.96
C THR A 173 17.08 -5.50 4.68
N LYS A 174 16.49 -5.79 3.52
CA LYS A 174 17.20 -5.85 2.24
C LYS A 174 16.82 -4.72 1.30
N LYS A 175 15.52 -4.43 1.16
CA LYS A 175 15.05 -3.32 0.31
C LYS A 175 15.19 -1.95 0.98
N ASN A 176 15.35 -1.90 2.31
CA ASN A 176 15.30 -0.68 3.11
C ASN A 176 13.98 0.10 2.86
N GLU A 177 12.86 -0.63 2.85
CA GLU A 177 11.52 -0.10 2.69
C GLU A 177 10.71 -0.35 3.97
N SER A 178 10.01 0.67 4.44
CA SER A 178 9.04 0.52 5.52
C SER A 178 7.79 -0.21 5.04
N VAL A 179 7.10 -0.88 5.93
CA VAL A 179 5.82 -1.53 5.63
C VAL A 179 4.72 -1.06 6.57
N TRP A 180 3.49 -0.99 6.07
CA TRP A 180 2.30 -0.80 6.88
C TRP A 180 1.45 -2.06 6.86
N ILE A 181 0.98 -2.48 8.03
CA ILE A 181 0.06 -3.59 8.20
C ILE A 181 -0.98 -3.25 9.27
N ALA A 182 -2.24 -3.64 9.04
CA ALA A 182 -3.30 -3.51 10.03
C ALA A 182 -3.03 -4.42 11.23
N GLN A 183 -3.29 -3.95 12.44
CA GLN A 183 -3.05 -4.73 13.68
C GLN A 183 -3.97 -5.94 13.88
N ARG A 184 -5.02 -6.05 13.07
CA ARG A 184 -5.98 -7.16 13.08
C ARG A 184 -6.59 -7.37 11.70
N GLU A 185 -7.17 -8.53 11.52
CA GLU A 185 -7.95 -8.83 10.33
C GLU A 185 -9.29 -8.09 10.36
N GLY A 186 -9.65 -7.51 9.20
CA GLY A 186 -10.88 -6.76 9.03
C GLY A 186 -10.88 -5.39 9.72
N ARG A 187 -11.82 -4.52 9.27
CA ARG A 187 -11.98 -3.17 9.85
C ARG A 187 -12.61 -3.24 11.23
N SER A 188 -12.13 -2.39 12.12
CA SER A 188 -12.75 -2.19 13.42
C SER A 188 -14.13 -1.57 13.28
N LYS A 189 -15.11 -2.13 14.00
CA LYS A 189 -16.49 -1.64 14.05
C LYS A 189 -16.84 -0.92 15.35
N ASP A 190 -15.95 -1.01 16.31
CA ASP A 190 -16.05 -0.43 17.63
C ASP A 190 -14.74 0.24 18.04
N SER A 191 -14.65 0.72 19.27
CA SER A 191 -13.44 1.38 19.79
C SER A 191 -12.46 0.40 20.45
N ASP A 192 -12.75 -0.90 20.51
CA ASP A 192 -11.88 -1.92 21.10
C ASP A 192 -10.94 -2.51 20.04
N ASP A 193 -9.91 -1.77 19.70
CA ASP A 193 -8.92 -2.14 18.70
C ASP A 193 -7.74 -2.88 19.34
N ARG A 194 -7.90 -4.19 19.56
CA ARG A 194 -6.82 -5.04 20.08
C ARG A 194 -5.99 -5.62 18.95
N THR A 195 -4.68 -5.63 19.15
CA THR A 195 -3.77 -6.30 18.23
C THR A 195 -4.02 -7.81 18.25
N GLN A 196 -4.16 -8.39 17.06
CA GLN A 196 -4.38 -9.84 16.93
C GLN A 196 -3.07 -10.59 17.19
N GLU A 197 -3.10 -11.52 18.16
CA GLU A 197 -1.91 -12.28 18.57
C GLU A 197 -1.28 -13.08 17.42
N SER A 198 -2.11 -13.66 16.55
CA SER A 198 -1.63 -14.40 15.36
C SER A 198 -0.83 -13.53 14.40
N LEU A 199 -1.12 -12.21 14.31
CA LEU A 199 -0.34 -11.29 13.51
C LEU A 199 1.07 -11.11 14.09
N ILE A 200 1.18 -10.92 15.39
CA ILE A 200 2.49 -10.79 16.04
C ILE A 200 3.32 -12.08 15.87
N LYS A 201 2.69 -13.24 16.05
CA LYS A 201 3.33 -14.54 15.81
C LYS A 201 3.80 -14.66 14.35
N MET A 202 2.97 -14.24 13.38
CA MET A 202 3.33 -14.25 11.95
C MET A 202 4.55 -13.38 11.69
N LEU A 203 4.60 -12.16 12.22
CA LEU A 203 5.75 -11.26 12.02
C LEU A 203 7.06 -11.85 12.57
N GLY A 204 7.00 -12.68 13.60
CA GLY A 204 8.15 -13.36 14.20
C GLY A 204 8.65 -14.60 13.45
N ILE A 205 7.92 -15.13 12.45
CA ILE A 205 8.29 -16.42 11.80
C ILE A 205 9.65 -16.34 11.09
N SER A 206 9.97 -15.24 10.46
CA SER A 206 11.19 -15.06 9.65
C SER A 206 12.22 -14.12 10.30
N GLY A 207 12.03 -13.78 11.55
CA GLY A 207 12.84 -12.81 12.29
C GLY A 207 14.00 -13.40 13.09
N GLU A 208 14.39 -14.67 12.87
CA GLU A 208 15.54 -15.33 13.51
C GLU A 208 16.83 -15.14 12.72
#